data_bb757806a429b512a59ab93c095d9f3f
#
_entry.id   bb757806a429b512a59ab93c095d9f3f
#
_cell.length_a   1.000
_cell.length_b   1.000
_cell.length_c   1.000
_cell.angle_alpha   90.00
_cell.angle_beta   90.00
_cell.angle_gamma   90.00
#
_symmetry.space_group_name_H-M   'P 1'
#
loop_
_entity.id
_entity.type
_entity.pdbx_description
1 polymer ?
#
loop_
_entity_poly.entity_id
_entity_poly.type
_entity_poly.pdbx_seq_one_letter_code
_entity_poly.pdbx_strand_id
1 'polypeptide(L)'
;VDRILLSTVAHRSPEEVFPYVRSFTDYPRYTDHLKEVRVDGNGDVGSVYDLELAWWKLSYTARSRVTDIAPPESLQWRLVTDIDARGEWRVEPEPDAAPADAETASRIYFEAVYDPHSANEDALSLPRFVSLDWVVSKVEPKLLGEAREVVERLVADIEGRPRDVELTIHEMP
;
A
#
# COMPACT_ATOMS: atom_id res chain seq x y z
N VAL A 1 -2.62 -17.27 7.77
CA VAL A 1 -1.78 -16.26 7.15
C VAL A 1 -2.29 -15.97 5.75
N ASP A 2 -2.61 -14.72 5.48
CA ASP A 2 -3.13 -14.29 4.19
C ASP A 2 -2.05 -13.52 3.43
N ARG A 3 -2.16 -13.53 2.10
CA ARG A 3 -1.23 -12.83 1.24
C ARG A 3 -1.96 -12.06 0.15
N ILE A 4 -1.52 -10.85 -0.08
CA ILE A 4 -1.94 -10.00 -1.19
C ILE A 4 -0.72 -9.76 -2.06
N LEU A 5 -0.84 -10.00 -3.35
CA LEU A 5 0.19 -9.64 -4.34
C LEU A 5 -0.49 -9.06 -5.57
N LEU A 6 -0.27 -7.80 -5.79
CA LEU A 6 -0.87 -7.01 -6.86
C LEU A 6 0.22 -6.32 -7.68
N SER A 7 -0.06 -5.99 -8.93
CA SER A 7 0.82 -5.15 -9.72
C SER A 7 0.07 -4.29 -10.71
N THR A 8 0.73 -3.21 -11.10
CA THR A 8 0.27 -2.31 -12.16
C THR A 8 1.46 -1.78 -12.94
N VAL A 9 1.20 -1.14 -14.06
CA VAL A 9 2.23 -0.53 -14.92
C VAL A 9 2.09 0.98 -14.90
N ALA A 10 3.21 1.67 -14.66
CA ALA A 10 3.34 3.11 -14.85
C ALA A 10 4.28 3.38 -16.02
N HIS A 11 3.99 4.39 -16.85
CA HIS A 11 4.75 4.72 -18.05
C HIS A 11 5.89 5.69 -17.74
N ARG A 12 6.73 5.29 -16.77
CA ARG A 12 7.92 6.01 -16.32
C ARG A 12 8.98 4.99 -15.90
N SER A 13 10.23 5.44 -15.80
CA SER A 13 11.34 4.60 -15.33
C SER A 13 11.22 4.28 -13.84
N PRO A 14 11.88 3.21 -13.36
CA PRO A 14 11.94 2.92 -11.92
C PRO A 14 12.46 4.10 -11.08
N GLU A 15 13.44 4.83 -11.58
CA GLU A 15 14.02 6.01 -10.92
C GLU A 15 13.00 7.13 -10.75
N GLU A 16 12.06 7.26 -11.68
CA GLU A 16 10.98 8.25 -11.60
C GLU A 16 9.82 7.77 -10.73
N VAL A 17 9.55 6.46 -10.72
CA VAL A 17 8.44 5.84 -9.99
C VAL A 17 8.74 5.71 -8.50
N PHE A 18 9.93 5.27 -8.16
CA PHE A 18 10.27 4.90 -6.78
C PHE A 18 10.07 6.03 -5.75
N PRO A 19 10.40 7.30 -6.05
CA PRO A 19 10.15 8.40 -5.11
C PRO A 19 8.67 8.52 -4.68
N TYR A 20 7.74 8.23 -5.57
CA TYR A 20 6.30 8.23 -5.24
C TYR A 20 5.93 7.07 -4.34
N VAL A 21 6.45 5.89 -4.63
CA VAL A 21 6.17 4.67 -3.85
C VAL A 21 6.70 4.79 -2.42
N ARG A 22 7.87 5.40 -2.22
CA ARG A 22 8.48 5.54 -0.90
C ARG A 22 7.90 6.71 -0.08
N SER A 23 7.15 7.61 -0.69
CA SER A 23 6.62 8.81 -0.03
C SER A 23 5.33 8.53 0.72
N PHE A 24 5.40 7.73 1.79
CA PHE A 24 4.23 7.28 2.54
C PHE A 24 3.42 8.43 3.14
N THR A 25 4.06 9.56 3.46
CA THR A 25 3.35 10.73 3.99
C THR A 25 2.38 11.37 2.99
N ASP A 26 2.53 11.06 1.70
CA ASP A 26 1.63 11.52 0.63
C ASP A 26 0.47 10.56 0.35
N TYR A 27 0.48 9.36 0.92
CA TYR A 27 -0.51 8.31 0.64
C TYR A 27 -1.96 8.70 0.95
N PRO A 28 -2.28 9.61 1.88
CA PRO A 28 -3.66 10.10 2.03
C PRO A 28 -4.27 10.70 0.77
N ARG A 29 -3.45 11.09 -0.21
CA ARG A 29 -3.93 11.55 -1.53
C ARG A 29 -4.59 10.45 -2.34
N TYR A 30 -4.26 9.18 -2.06
CA TYR A 30 -4.66 8.05 -2.90
C TYR A 30 -5.86 7.28 -2.35
N THR A 31 -6.21 7.50 -1.09
CA THR A 31 -7.38 6.86 -0.47
C THR A 31 -7.98 7.74 0.61
N ASP A 32 -9.32 7.76 0.68
CA ASP A 32 -10.05 8.50 1.70
C ASP A 32 -10.02 7.81 3.07
N HIS A 33 -9.61 6.54 3.12
CA HIS A 33 -9.55 5.76 4.35
C HIS A 33 -8.27 5.98 5.16
N LEU A 34 -7.25 6.57 4.56
CA LEU A 34 -6.01 6.95 5.22
C LEU A 34 -6.04 8.46 5.48
N LYS A 35 -6.20 8.85 6.75
CA LYS A 35 -6.44 10.25 7.12
C LYS A 35 -5.15 11.05 7.22
N GLU A 36 -4.13 10.46 7.80
CA GLU A 36 -2.84 11.09 8.01
C GLU A 36 -1.74 10.04 8.11
N VAL A 37 -0.55 10.39 7.64
CA VAL A 37 0.66 9.60 7.86
C VAL A 37 1.72 10.50 8.47
N ARG A 38 2.20 10.13 9.66
CA ARG A 38 3.29 10.81 10.33
C ARG A 38 4.54 9.97 10.26
N VAL A 39 5.69 10.60 10.14
CA VAL A 39 6.99 9.92 10.06
C VAL A 39 7.87 10.30 11.23
N ASP A 40 8.55 9.30 11.80
CA ASP A 40 9.66 9.45 12.72
C ASP A 40 10.89 8.86 12.04
N GLY A 41 11.75 9.74 11.51
CA GLY A 41 12.92 9.40 10.72
C GLY A 41 12.95 10.13 9.39
N ASN A 42 13.91 9.74 8.55
CA ASN A 42 14.18 10.39 7.25
C ASN A 42 13.71 9.57 6.04
N GLY A 43 12.98 8.48 6.26
CA GLY A 43 12.51 7.60 5.20
C GLY A 43 13.42 6.42 4.87
N ASP A 44 14.60 6.34 5.48
CA ASP A 44 15.52 5.21 5.32
C ASP A 44 15.20 4.07 6.30
N VAL A 45 16.00 3.00 6.26
CA VAL A 45 15.85 1.85 7.15
C VAL A 45 15.76 2.30 8.60
N GLY A 46 14.79 1.78 9.32
CA GLY A 46 14.52 2.13 10.71
C GLY A 46 13.50 3.24 10.90
N SER A 47 13.15 3.99 9.85
CA SER A 47 12.10 5.00 9.92
C SER A 47 10.76 4.35 10.25
N VAL A 48 9.98 5.01 11.12
CA VAL A 48 8.69 4.53 11.58
C VAL A 48 7.60 5.49 11.10
N TYR A 49 6.56 4.92 10.51
CA TYR A 49 5.41 5.65 10.02
C TYR A 49 4.17 5.27 10.83
N ASP A 50 3.44 6.28 11.29
CA ASP A 50 2.12 6.10 11.89
C ASP A 50 1.06 6.41 10.83
N LEU A 51 0.28 5.40 10.44
CA LEU A 51 -0.77 5.50 9.43
C LEU A 51 -2.12 5.50 10.13
N GLU A 52 -2.79 6.65 10.12
CA GLU A 52 -4.11 6.80 10.72
C GLU A 52 -5.20 6.41 9.74
N LEU A 53 -5.80 5.25 9.98
CA LEU A 53 -6.84 4.65 9.14
C LEU A 53 -8.21 4.89 9.76
N ALA A 54 -9.21 5.21 8.93
CA ALA A 54 -10.60 5.32 9.36
C ALA A 54 -11.51 4.74 8.28
N TRP A 55 -12.39 3.85 8.67
CA TRP A 55 -13.35 3.24 7.79
C TRP A 55 -14.66 2.99 8.56
N TRP A 56 -15.77 3.54 8.05
CA TRP A 56 -17.07 3.50 8.75
C TRP A 56 -16.92 4.05 10.18
N LYS A 57 -17.24 3.28 11.22
CA LYS A 57 -17.08 3.67 12.64
C LYS A 57 -15.76 3.17 13.25
N LEU A 58 -14.87 2.60 12.43
CA LEU A 58 -13.61 2.05 12.88
C LEU A 58 -12.50 3.07 12.68
N SER A 59 -11.58 3.12 13.61
CA SER A 59 -10.34 3.86 13.49
C SER A 59 -9.19 3.03 14.02
N TYR A 60 -8.03 3.15 13.37
CA TYR A 60 -6.84 2.41 13.75
C TYR A 60 -5.59 3.16 13.28
N THR A 61 -4.59 3.21 14.14
CA THR A 61 -3.28 3.73 13.75
C THR A 61 -2.31 2.56 13.63
N ALA A 62 -1.91 2.26 12.40
CA ALA A 62 -0.90 1.27 12.12
C ALA A 62 0.47 1.91 12.27
N ARG A 63 1.39 1.22 12.95
CA ARG A 63 2.79 1.66 13.06
C ARG A 63 3.64 0.73 12.23
N SER A 64 4.28 1.27 11.19
CA SER A 64 5.08 0.52 10.22
C SER A 64 6.53 1.00 10.26
N ARG A 65 7.46 0.05 10.22
CA ARG A 65 8.90 0.33 10.14
C ARG A 65 9.43 -0.09 8.79
N VAL A 66 10.28 0.75 8.20
CA VAL A 66 11.08 0.37 7.03
C VAL A 66 12.18 -0.58 7.49
N THR A 67 12.16 -1.80 6.98
CA THR A 67 13.11 -2.85 7.36
C THR A 67 14.26 -3.00 6.38
N ASP A 68 14.03 -2.65 5.11
CA ASP A 68 15.07 -2.63 4.08
C ASP A 68 14.65 -1.69 2.96
N ILE A 69 15.62 -1.10 2.29
CA ILE A 69 15.39 -0.24 1.14
C ILE A 69 16.55 -0.35 0.15
N ALA A 70 16.21 -0.60 -1.12
CA ALA A 70 17.15 -0.70 -2.22
C ALA A 70 16.64 0.14 -3.41
N PRO A 71 16.84 1.48 -3.36
CA PRO A 71 16.37 2.36 -4.44
C PRO A 71 17.07 2.06 -5.77
N PRO A 72 16.40 2.11 -6.90
CA PRO A 72 14.97 2.37 -7.11
C PRO A 72 14.13 1.08 -7.23
N GLU A 73 14.57 -0.02 -6.62
CA GLU A 73 14.03 -1.36 -6.87
C GLU A 73 13.01 -1.81 -5.84
N SER A 74 13.27 -1.58 -4.54
CA SER A 74 12.42 -2.14 -3.49
C SER A 74 12.48 -1.38 -2.17
N LEU A 75 11.40 -1.56 -1.40
CA LEU A 75 11.29 -1.11 -0.02
C LEU A 75 10.48 -2.14 0.75
N GLN A 76 11.06 -2.65 1.83
CA GLN A 76 10.39 -3.61 2.72
C GLN A 76 9.94 -2.92 4.00
N TRP A 77 8.81 -3.36 4.51
CA TRP A 77 8.22 -2.80 5.72
C TRP A 77 7.61 -3.90 6.60
N ARG A 78 7.45 -3.58 7.87
CA ARG A 78 6.80 -4.45 8.84
C ARG A 78 5.99 -3.61 9.82
N LEU A 79 4.79 -4.06 10.16
CA LEU A 79 4.03 -3.48 11.27
C LEU A 79 4.71 -3.90 12.57
N VAL A 80 4.84 -2.94 13.49
CA VAL A 80 5.58 -3.16 14.75
C VAL A 80 4.66 -3.32 15.96
N THR A 81 3.35 -3.12 15.76
CA THR A 81 2.34 -3.25 16.83
C THR A 81 1.07 -3.89 16.29
N ASP A 82 0.33 -4.54 17.16
CA ASP A 82 -1.08 -4.92 17.04
C ASP A 82 -1.41 -6.06 16.09
N ILE A 83 -0.81 -6.14 14.93
CA ILE A 83 -1.05 -7.20 13.95
C ILE A 83 0.28 -7.65 13.35
N ASP A 84 0.43 -8.94 13.14
CA ASP A 84 1.59 -9.49 12.43
C ASP A 84 1.37 -9.30 10.93
N ALA A 85 2.09 -8.32 10.37
CA ALA A 85 2.03 -7.99 8.95
C ALA A 85 3.37 -7.44 8.47
N ARG A 86 3.73 -7.82 7.27
CA ARG A 86 4.93 -7.36 6.59
C ARG A 86 4.66 -7.27 5.10
N GLY A 87 5.48 -6.53 4.40
CA GLY A 87 5.31 -6.43 2.96
C GLY A 87 6.48 -5.79 2.24
N GLU A 88 6.27 -5.62 0.96
CA GLU A 88 7.28 -5.09 0.06
C GLU A 88 6.61 -4.31 -1.06
N TRP A 89 7.23 -3.20 -1.41
CA TRP A 89 7.05 -2.54 -2.68
C TRP A 89 8.23 -2.90 -3.58
N ARG A 90 7.98 -3.33 -4.81
CA ARG A 90 9.02 -3.51 -5.82
C ARG A 90 8.68 -2.73 -7.07
N VAL A 91 9.70 -2.20 -7.72
CA VAL A 91 9.58 -1.50 -8.99
C VAL A 91 10.57 -2.15 -9.96
N GLU A 92 10.05 -2.74 -11.03
CA GLU A 92 10.86 -3.42 -12.03
C GLU A 92 10.72 -2.73 -13.38
N PRO A 93 11.81 -2.57 -14.16
CA PRO A 93 11.69 -2.04 -15.49
C PRO A 93 10.89 -3.02 -16.38
N GLU A 94 9.95 -2.49 -17.14
CA GLU A 94 9.14 -3.25 -18.10
C GLU A 94 8.97 -2.42 -19.38
N PRO A 95 10.06 -2.15 -20.13
CA PRO A 95 10.02 -1.24 -21.27
C PRO A 95 9.06 -1.69 -22.37
N ASP A 96 8.83 -2.99 -22.51
CA ASP A 96 7.91 -3.53 -23.52
C ASP A 96 6.44 -3.17 -23.25
N ALA A 97 6.10 -2.76 -22.02
CA ALA A 97 4.76 -2.29 -21.67
C ALA A 97 4.54 -0.81 -21.98
N ALA A 98 5.58 -0.09 -22.43
CA ALA A 98 5.47 1.33 -22.75
C ALA A 98 4.65 1.52 -24.03
N PRO A 99 3.65 2.44 -24.03
CA PRO A 99 2.99 2.83 -25.27
C PRO A 99 3.89 3.66 -26.17
N ALA A 100 3.47 3.91 -27.40
CA ALA A 100 4.28 4.62 -28.41
C ALA A 100 4.68 6.05 -27.98
N ASP A 101 3.91 6.69 -27.09
CA ASP A 101 4.15 8.05 -26.62
C ASP A 101 4.96 8.11 -25.30
N ALA A 102 5.45 6.98 -24.83
CA ALA A 102 6.29 6.91 -23.64
C ALA A 102 7.65 6.26 -23.95
N GLU A 103 8.69 6.73 -23.26
CA GLU A 103 10.05 6.21 -23.47
C GLU A 103 10.25 4.84 -22.83
N THR A 104 9.60 4.60 -21.69
CA THR A 104 9.74 3.36 -20.94
C THR A 104 8.52 3.14 -20.02
N ALA A 105 8.51 2.00 -19.35
CA ALA A 105 7.51 1.67 -18.35
C ALA A 105 8.13 0.86 -17.23
N SER A 106 7.46 0.85 -16.10
CA SER A 106 7.82 0.07 -14.92
C SER A 106 6.61 -0.68 -14.41
N ARG A 107 6.83 -1.88 -13.87
CA ARG A 107 5.80 -2.60 -13.13
C ARG A 107 6.01 -2.38 -11.65
N ILE A 108 4.95 -1.97 -10.99
CA ILE A 108 4.93 -1.72 -9.55
C ILE A 108 4.22 -2.90 -8.89
N TYR A 109 4.93 -3.60 -8.01
CA TYR A 109 4.37 -4.69 -7.21
C TYR A 109 4.12 -4.23 -5.79
N PHE A 110 2.99 -4.61 -5.25
CA PHE A 110 2.69 -4.50 -3.83
C PHE A 110 2.43 -5.88 -3.26
N GLU A 111 3.16 -6.23 -2.22
CA GLU A 111 2.96 -7.48 -1.47
C GLU A 111 2.68 -7.15 0.00
N ALA A 112 1.71 -7.83 0.56
CA ALA A 112 1.47 -7.85 2.00
C ALA A 112 1.18 -9.27 2.47
N VAL A 113 1.85 -9.68 3.53
CA VAL A 113 1.62 -10.96 4.20
C VAL A 113 1.22 -10.64 5.63
N TYR A 114 0.06 -11.11 6.04
CA TYR A 114 -0.50 -10.78 7.34
C TYR A 114 -1.28 -11.93 7.95
N ASP A 115 -1.40 -11.91 9.28
CA ASP A 115 -2.25 -12.82 10.02
C ASP A 115 -3.39 -12.01 10.68
N PRO A 116 -4.60 -12.05 10.13
CA PRO A 116 -5.72 -11.28 10.69
C PRO A 116 -6.09 -11.72 12.11
N HIS A 117 -5.78 -12.99 12.48
CA HIS A 117 -6.07 -13.51 13.82
C HIS A 117 -5.02 -13.11 14.86
N SER A 118 -3.90 -12.52 14.44
CA SER A 118 -2.89 -11.96 15.35
C SER A 118 -3.24 -10.56 15.84
N ALA A 119 -4.29 -9.93 15.29
CA ALA A 119 -4.64 -8.57 15.61
C ALA A 119 -5.09 -8.42 17.08
N ASN A 120 -4.60 -7.34 17.71
CA ASN A 120 -5.05 -6.94 19.03
C ASN A 120 -6.36 -6.17 18.89
N GLU A 121 -7.48 -6.80 19.29
CA GLU A 121 -8.82 -6.20 19.19
C GLU A 121 -8.95 -4.91 20.00
N ASP A 122 -8.21 -4.79 21.10
CA ASP A 122 -8.24 -3.60 21.95
C ASP A 122 -7.61 -2.36 21.26
N ALA A 123 -6.71 -2.58 20.30
CA ALA A 123 -6.12 -1.49 19.53
C ALA A 123 -7.07 -0.92 18.48
N LEU A 124 -8.07 -1.68 18.08
CA LEU A 124 -9.11 -1.24 17.17
C LEU A 124 -10.24 -0.58 17.97
N SER A 125 -10.64 0.63 17.55
CA SER A 125 -11.81 1.29 18.12
C SER A 125 -13.08 0.64 17.59
N LEU A 126 -13.34 -0.60 18.03
CA LEU A 126 -14.51 -1.37 17.59
C LEU A 126 -15.77 -0.91 18.33
N PRO A 127 -16.90 -0.71 17.61
CA PRO A 127 -18.19 -0.52 18.25
C PRO A 127 -18.58 -1.74 19.09
N ARG A 128 -19.37 -1.49 20.13
CA ARG A 128 -19.91 -2.56 20.96
C ARG A 128 -20.66 -3.58 20.09
N PHE A 129 -20.43 -4.87 20.33
CA PHE A 129 -20.98 -6.01 19.57
C PHE A 129 -20.37 -6.25 18.20
N VAL A 130 -19.28 -5.57 17.83
CA VAL A 130 -18.54 -5.83 16.59
C VAL A 130 -17.30 -6.64 16.95
N SER A 131 -17.15 -7.81 16.32
CA SER A 131 -15.96 -8.66 16.49
C SER A 131 -14.95 -8.40 15.38
N LEU A 132 -13.70 -8.80 15.62
CA LEU A 132 -12.66 -8.76 14.60
C LEU A 132 -13.03 -9.59 13.37
N ASP A 133 -13.61 -10.78 13.56
CA ASP A 133 -14.04 -11.64 12.45
C ASP A 133 -15.08 -10.95 11.57
N TRP A 134 -15.99 -10.21 12.18
CA TRP A 134 -16.98 -9.42 11.45
C TRP A 134 -16.29 -8.34 10.61
N VAL A 135 -15.31 -7.62 11.20
CA VAL A 135 -14.55 -6.58 10.48
C VAL A 135 -13.84 -7.19 9.28
N VAL A 136 -13.12 -8.28 9.46
CA VAL A 136 -12.41 -8.97 8.39
C VAL A 136 -13.39 -9.37 7.28
N SER A 137 -14.54 -9.93 7.63
CA SER A 137 -15.55 -10.36 6.66
C SER A 137 -16.13 -9.20 5.84
N LYS A 138 -16.13 -7.97 6.37
CA LYS A 138 -16.61 -6.76 5.69
C LYS A 138 -15.54 -6.05 4.89
N VAL A 139 -14.30 -6.07 5.36
CA VAL A 139 -13.18 -5.35 4.74
C VAL A 139 -12.59 -6.12 3.57
N GLU A 140 -12.32 -7.43 3.72
CA GLU A 140 -11.67 -8.22 2.68
C GLU A 140 -12.36 -8.15 1.30
N PRO A 141 -13.70 -8.25 1.20
CA PRO A 141 -14.36 -8.15 -0.11
C PRO A 141 -14.18 -6.77 -0.79
N LYS A 142 -13.83 -5.74 -0.03
CA LYS A 142 -13.66 -4.38 -0.54
C LYS A 142 -12.21 -4.05 -0.90
N LEU A 143 -11.26 -4.88 -0.48
CA LEU A 143 -9.84 -4.62 -0.68
C LEU A 143 -9.49 -4.41 -2.16
N LEU A 144 -10.07 -5.18 -3.05
CA LEU A 144 -9.79 -5.07 -4.48
C LEU A 144 -10.25 -3.73 -5.05
N GLY A 145 -11.46 -3.29 -4.69
CA GLY A 145 -11.98 -1.98 -5.12
C GLY A 145 -11.14 -0.83 -4.59
N GLU A 146 -10.74 -0.89 -3.32
CA GLU A 146 -9.87 0.11 -2.70
C GLU A 146 -8.47 0.11 -3.34
N ALA A 147 -7.91 -1.06 -3.58
CA ALA A 147 -6.61 -1.17 -4.24
C ALA A 147 -6.63 -0.57 -5.64
N ARG A 148 -7.70 -0.80 -6.40
CA ARG A 148 -7.87 -0.23 -7.73
C ARG A 148 -7.92 1.30 -7.69
N GLU A 149 -8.65 1.87 -6.75
CA GLU A 149 -8.73 3.32 -6.58
C GLU A 149 -7.37 3.93 -6.21
N VAL A 150 -6.66 3.32 -5.27
CA VAL A 150 -5.31 3.75 -4.88
C VAL A 150 -4.36 3.72 -6.08
N VAL A 151 -4.37 2.63 -6.82
CA VAL A 151 -3.50 2.44 -7.98
C VAL A 151 -3.78 3.47 -9.07
N GLU A 152 -5.03 3.73 -9.37
CA GLU A 152 -5.41 4.73 -10.37
C GLU A 152 -4.90 6.12 -9.98
N ARG A 153 -5.07 6.50 -8.72
CA ARG A 153 -4.62 7.80 -8.22
C ARG A 153 -3.09 7.90 -8.15
N LEU A 154 -2.42 6.85 -7.72
CA LEU A 154 -0.96 6.79 -7.67
C LEU A 154 -0.36 6.95 -9.06
N VAL A 155 -0.84 6.19 -10.02
CA VAL A 155 -0.33 6.24 -11.40
C VAL A 155 -0.62 7.60 -12.03
N ALA A 156 -1.80 8.18 -11.78
CA ALA A 156 -2.12 9.53 -12.24
C ALA A 156 -1.15 10.57 -11.69
N ASP A 157 -0.75 10.44 -10.43
CA ASP A 157 0.22 11.34 -9.80
C ASP A 157 1.61 11.17 -10.40
N ILE A 158 2.04 9.92 -10.62
CA ILE A 158 3.34 9.59 -11.24
C ILE A 158 3.43 10.14 -12.66
N GLU A 159 2.38 9.95 -13.47
CA GLU A 159 2.38 10.31 -14.88
C GLU A 159 1.94 11.75 -15.15
N GLY A 160 1.34 12.41 -14.16
CA GLY A 160 0.84 13.77 -14.27
C GLY A 160 -0.53 13.89 -14.95
N ARG A 161 -1.20 12.79 -15.25
CA ARG A 161 -2.55 12.76 -15.85
C ARG A 161 -3.28 11.47 -15.51
N PRO A 162 -4.63 11.51 -15.38
CA PRO A 162 -5.41 10.30 -15.18
C PRO A 162 -5.52 9.49 -16.47
N ARG A 163 -5.58 8.18 -16.33
CA ARG A 163 -5.92 7.23 -17.39
C ARG A 163 -6.46 5.95 -16.77
N ASP A 164 -7.05 5.10 -17.59
CA ASP A 164 -7.42 3.76 -17.16
C ASP A 164 -6.15 2.96 -16.86
N VAL A 165 -6.14 2.30 -15.71
CA VAL A 165 -5.00 1.54 -15.22
C VAL A 165 -5.44 0.10 -15.01
N GLU A 166 -4.63 -0.83 -15.52
CA GLU A 166 -4.86 -2.26 -15.31
C GLU A 166 -4.23 -2.70 -13.99
N LEU A 167 -5.03 -3.32 -13.15
CA LEU A 167 -4.57 -3.93 -11.91
C LEU A 167 -4.49 -5.44 -12.10
N THR A 168 -3.30 -6.00 -12.00
CA THR A 168 -3.09 -7.45 -12.08
C THR A 168 -3.09 -8.03 -10.68
N ILE A 169 -3.96 -9.01 -10.48
CA ILE A 169 -4.07 -9.74 -9.21
C ILE A 169 -3.29 -11.03 -9.36
N HIS A 170 -2.19 -11.15 -8.60
CA HIS A 170 -1.40 -12.38 -8.55
C HIS A 170 -1.87 -13.29 -7.44
N GLU A 171 -2.25 -12.71 -6.30
CA GLU A 171 -2.79 -13.43 -5.15
C GLU A 171 -3.66 -12.51 -4.30
N MET A 172 -4.80 -13.02 -3.84
CA MET A 172 -5.72 -12.35 -2.91
C MET A 172 -6.31 -13.39 -1.95
N PRO A 173 -6.61 -13.00 -0.70
CA PRO A 173 -7.29 -13.89 0.23
C PRO A 173 -8.73 -14.21 -0.19
#